data_05b9d33be57cdd8e53bca43e431fc846
#
_entry.id   05b9d33be57cdd8e53bca43e431fc846
#
_cell.length_a   1.000
_cell.length_b   1.000
_cell.length_c   1.000
_cell.angle_alpha   90.00
_cell.angle_beta   90.00
_cell.angle_gamma   90.00
#
_symmetry.space_group_name_H-M   'P 1'
#
loop_
_entity.id
_entity.type
_entity.pdbx_description
1 polymer ?
#
loop_
_entity_poly.entity_id
_entity_poly.type
_entity_poly.pdbx_seq_one_letter_code
_entity_poly.pdbx_strand_id
1 'polypeptide(L)'
;SMVLALTACGSSAQEETTDPAEKETQEAAEPVELYVFAAASLEESLNQAIAAYEAANEGVTIVPTYDSSGTLKTQIQEGADCDVFISAAPKQMNQLDAQGGEENTEGLDFVDSATRLDLLENKVTLAVPEGNPKGIETFDQLAELLQSGDVMLAMGNSDVPVGQYTQKIFAYYGIDEAAIAGCITYGSNVKEVTTQVSEGAVDCGIIYATDACSAGLTVADSATAEMCGQVIYPAAVLKGDKEDAARAFLAYLR
;
A
#
# COMPACT_ATOMS: atom_id res chain seq x y z
N SER A 1 75.57 7.17 64.48
CA SER A 1 75.36 8.36 65.32
C SER A 1 74.23 9.18 64.77
N MET A 2 73.22 9.38 65.64
CA MET A 2 72.37 10.54 65.78
C MET A 2 71.44 10.89 64.63
N VAL A 3 70.21 10.75 64.74
CA VAL A 3 69.19 11.31 65.71
C VAL A 3 68.43 12.46 65.09
N LEU A 4 67.16 12.42 65.24
CA LEU A 4 66.04 13.38 65.33
C LEU A 4 65.48 13.88 64.00
N ALA A 5 64.23 13.69 63.74
CA ALA A 5 62.92 13.86 64.45
C ALA A 5 62.21 15.14 64.02
N LEU A 6 60.89 14.95 63.80
CA LEU A 6 59.77 15.93 63.98
C LEU A 6 59.53 16.87 62.79
N THR A 7 58.38 17.18 62.35
CA THR A 7 56.93 17.15 62.74
C THR A 7 56.11 17.68 61.60
N ALA A 8 55.06 17.01 61.28
CA ALA A 8 53.67 17.45 61.40
C ALA A 8 53.09 18.56 60.53
N CYS A 9 51.84 18.31 60.18
CA CYS A 9 50.75 19.12 59.62
C CYS A 9 50.67 19.13 58.11
N GLY A 10 49.77 18.43 57.50
CA GLY A 10 48.31 18.60 57.65
C GLY A 10 47.80 19.37 56.47
N SER A 11 47.34 18.71 55.42
CA SER A 11 46.22 19.25 54.66
C SER A 11 45.61 18.14 53.77
N SER A 12 44.38 17.92 54.02
CA SER A 12 43.45 17.03 53.28
C SER A 12 43.41 17.45 51.80
N ALA A 13 43.80 16.50 50.95
CA ALA A 13 43.40 16.53 49.56
C ALA A 13 42.32 15.42 49.39
N GLN A 14 41.13 15.83 49.12
CA GLN A 14 40.03 14.97 48.67
C GLN A 14 40.48 14.25 47.41
N GLU A 15 40.47 12.92 47.47
CA GLU A 15 40.39 12.08 46.30
C GLU A 15 39.01 12.23 45.67
N GLU A 16 38.90 12.96 44.59
CA GLU A 16 37.78 12.83 43.67
C GLU A 16 37.84 11.43 43.07
N THR A 17 36.99 10.53 43.54
CA THR A 17 36.65 9.33 42.83
C THR A 17 35.83 9.74 41.61
N THR A 18 36.48 9.84 40.45
CA THR A 18 35.80 9.85 39.16
C THR A 18 35.15 8.47 38.99
N ASP A 19 33.86 8.45 39.20
CA ASP A 19 32.98 7.38 38.78
C ASP A 19 33.19 7.15 37.28
N PRO A 20 33.52 5.94 36.80
CA PRO A 20 33.53 5.67 35.38
C PRO A 20 32.05 5.69 34.92
N ALA A 21 31.69 6.72 34.16
CA ALA A 21 30.44 6.75 33.44
C ALA A 21 30.27 5.39 32.74
N GLU A 22 29.32 4.60 33.19
CA GLU A 22 28.79 3.49 32.43
C GLU A 22 28.39 4.04 31.06
N LYS A 23 29.22 3.78 30.07
CA LYS A 23 28.76 3.78 28.69
C LYS A 23 27.74 2.67 28.62
N GLU A 24 26.47 3.04 28.72
CA GLU A 24 25.42 2.23 28.16
C GLU A 24 25.80 2.01 26.69
N THR A 25 26.36 0.86 26.41
CA THR A 25 26.42 0.30 25.08
C THR A 25 24.98 0.07 24.73
N GLN A 26 24.38 1.01 23.96
CA GLN A 26 23.16 0.74 23.24
C GLN A 26 23.45 -0.48 22.39
N GLU A 27 22.91 -1.62 22.84
CA GLU A 27 22.91 -2.85 22.07
C GLU A 27 22.24 -2.52 20.74
N ALA A 28 23.01 -2.56 19.64
CA ALA A 28 22.47 -2.32 18.32
C ALA A 28 21.34 -3.32 18.11
N ALA A 29 20.13 -2.83 17.78
CA ALA A 29 18.99 -3.68 17.52
C ALA A 29 19.36 -4.73 16.46
N GLU A 30 18.97 -5.99 16.67
CA GLU A 30 19.19 -7.04 15.68
C GLU A 30 18.58 -6.63 14.34
N PRO A 31 19.26 -6.86 13.21
CA PRO A 31 18.72 -6.57 11.90
C PRO A 31 17.40 -7.29 11.67
N VAL A 32 16.40 -6.59 11.18
CA VAL A 32 15.10 -7.16 10.83
C VAL A 32 14.77 -6.86 9.38
N GLU A 33 14.25 -7.85 8.68
CA GLU A 33 13.74 -7.73 7.32
C GLU A 33 12.23 -7.93 7.35
N LEU A 34 11.49 -6.94 6.86
CA LEU A 34 10.03 -6.97 6.78
C LEU A 34 9.58 -7.11 5.34
N TYR A 35 8.68 -8.04 5.10
CA TYR A 35 8.02 -8.24 3.81
C TYR A 35 6.69 -7.49 3.80
N VAL A 36 6.55 -6.55 2.87
CA VAL A 36 5.35 -5.72 2.73
C VAL A 36 4.70 -6.00 1.37
N PHE A 37 3.51 -6.55 1.39
CA PHE A 37 2.69 -6.76 0.20
C PHE A 37 1.72 -5.60 0.06
N ALA A 38 1.81 -4.88 -1.03
CA ALA A 38 1.00 -3.68 -1.25
C ALA A 38 0.43 -3.64 -2.66
N ALA A 39 -0.78 -3.11 -2.76
CA ALA A 39 -1.41 -2.86 -4.05
C ALA A 39 -0.52 -2.05 -4.99
N ALA A 40 -0.49 -2.42 -6.27
CA ALA A 40 0.38 -1.85 -7.29
C ALA A 40 0.26 -0.32 -7.40
N SER A 41 -0.90 0.25 -7.13
CA SER A 41 -1.15 1.70 -7.13
C SER A 41 -0.31 2.48 -6.11
N LEU A 42 0.23 1.81 -5.09
CA LEU A 42 1.01 2.43 -4.01
C LEU A 42 2.51 2.43 -4.26
N GLU A 43 3.00 1.81 -5.33
CA GLU A 43 4.43 1.56 -5.53
C GLU A 43 5.29 2.81 -5.36
N GLU A 44 4.94 3.90 -6.02
CA GLU A 44 5.76 5.12 -5.97
C GLU A 44 5.75 5.76 -4.57
N SER A 45 4.58 5.97 -3.99
CA SER A 45 4.44 6.62 -2.68
C SER A 45 4.98 5.76 -1.55
N LEU A 46 4.75 4.45 -1.60
CA LEU A 46 5.25 3.53 -0.58
C LEU A 46 6.76 3.35 -0.66
N ASN A 47 7.36 3.31 -1.85
CA ASN A 47 8.82 3.28 -1.99
C ASN A 47 9.48 4.52 -1.36
N GLN A 48 8.88 5.69 -1.50
CA GLN A 48 9.36 6.91 -0.85
C GLN A 48 9.26 6.82 0.68
N ALA A 49 8.15 6.32 1.20
CA ALA A 49 7.94 6.12 2.62
C ALA A 49 8.92 5.07 3.21
N ILE A 50 9.15 3.98 2.49
CA ILE A 50 10.12 2.93 2.86
C ILE A 50 11.53 3.52 2.97
N ALA A 51 11.98 4.26 1.97
CA ALA A 51 13.30 4.87 1.98
C ALA A 51 13.49 5.80 3.18
N ALA A 52 12.49 6.62 3.52
CA ALA A 52 12.51 7.50 4.67
C ALA A 52 12.51 6.73 6.00
N TYR A 53 11.74 5.65 6.08
CA TYR A 53 11.68 4.80 7.27
C TYR A 53 13.00 4.08 7.53
N GLU A 54 13.60 3.48 6.51
CA GLU A 54 14.90 2.80 6.60
C GLU A 54 16.02 3.77 7.00
N ALA A 55 16.00 5.00 6.48
CA ALA A 55 16.97 6.04 6.85
C ALA A 55 16.86 6.45 8.34
N ALA A 56 15.66 6.38 8.91
CA ALA A 56 15.41 6.72 10.32
C ALA A 56 15.50 5.53 11.29
N ASN A 57 15.53 4.30 10.78
CA ASN A 57 15.51 3.07 11.57
C ASN A 57 16.62 2.12 11.12
N GLU A 58 17.84 2.39 11.58
CA GLU A 58 19.00 1.57 11.26
C GLU A 58 18.77 0.10 11.64
N GLY A 59 19.13 -0.81 10.75
CA GLY A 59 18.94 -2.25 10.94
C GLY A 59 17.58 -2.78 10.48
N VAL A 60 16.66 -1.92 10.02
CA VAL A 60 15.40 -2.35 9.42
C VAL A 60 15.53 -2.29 7.90
N THR A 61 15.23 -3.40 7.24
CA THR A 61 15.12 -3.50 5.78
C THR A 61 13.69 -3.88 5.43
N ILE A 62 13.09 -3.16 4.49
CA ILE A 62 11.74 -3.42 4.02
C ILE A 62 11.79 -3.88 2.58
N VAL A 63 11.24 -5.07 2.33
CA VAL A 63 11.18 -5.69 1.01
C VAL A 63 9.73 -5.63 0.52
N PRO A 64 9.40 -4.67 -0.38
CA PRO A 64 8.05 -4.57 -0.90
C PRO A 64 7.82 -5.54 -2.06
N THR A 65 6.60 -6.04 -2.16
CA THR A 65 6.05 -6.73 -3.33
C THR A 65 4.78 -6.02 -3.75
N TYR A 66 4.73 -5.58 -5.00
CA TYR A 66 3.61 -4.86 -5.58
C TYR A 66 2.92 -5.70 -6.65
N ASP A 67 1.62 -5.87 -6.50
CA ASP A 67 0.77 -6.51 -7.51
C ASP A 67 -0.69 -6.16 -7.21
N SER A 68 -1.63 -6.76 -7.94
CA SER A 68 -3.04 -6.66 -7.57
C SER A 68 -3.28 -7.24 -6.19
N SER A 69 -4.22 -6.66 -5.44
CA SER A 69 -4.54 -7.13 -4.09
C SER A 69 -5.05 -8.59 -4.10
N GLY A 70 -5.74 -9.01 -5.15
CA GLY A 70 -6.19 -10.40 -5.31
C GLY A 70 -5.03 -11.38 -5.48
N THR A 71 -4.02 -11.02 -6.28
CA THR A 71 -2.80 -11.83 -6.46
C THR A 71 -2.01 -11.93 -5.16
N LEU A 72 -1.82 -10.81 -4.46
CA LEU A 72 -1.11 -10.77 -3.18
C LEU A 72 -1.83 -11.59 -2.10
N LYS A 73 -3.16 -11.47 -2.03
CA LYS A 73 -4.00 -12.29 -1.13
C LYS A 73 -3.78 -13.78 -1.38
N THR A 74 -3.76 -14.21 -2.63
CA THR A 74 -3.53 -15.61 -3.00
C THR A 74 -2.13 -16.07 -2.59
N GLN A 75 -1.11 -15.26 -2.81
CA GLN A 75 0.26 -15.58 -2.39
C GLN A 75 0.38 -15.73 -0.86
N ILE A 76 -0.28 -14.87 -0.09
CA ILE A 76 -0.33 -14.97 1.38
C ILE A 76 -1.02 -16.29 1.78
N GLN A 77 -2.13 -16.60 1.18
CA GLN A 77 -2.89 -17.83 1.44
C GLN A 77 -2.09 -19.09 1.13
N GLU A 78 -1.23 -19.03 0.11
CA GLU A 78 -0.35 -20.13 -0.31
C GLU A 78 0.95 -20.22 0.52
N GLY A 79 1.13 -19.35 1.50
CA GLY A 79 2.23 -19.41 2.46
C GLY A 79 3.41 -18.49 2.16
N ALA A 80 3.25 -17.47 1.32
CA ALA A 80 4.29 -16.47 1.13
C ALA A 80 4.57 -15.68 2.42
N ASP A 81 5.84 -15.38 2.66
CA ASP A 81 6.25 -14.54 3.77
C ASP A 81 5.73 -13.11 3.55
N CYS A 82 4.87 -12.66 4.44
CA CYS A 82 4.32 -11.32 4.43
C CYS A 82 4.09 -10.85 5.86
N ASP A 83 4.63 -9.69 6.21
CA ASP A 83 4.53 -9.12 7.54
C ASP A 83 3.48 -7.99 7.60
N VAL A 84 3.31 -7.25 6.52
CA VAL A 84 2.31 -6.19 6.37
C VAL A 84 1.61 -6.33 5.03
N PHE A 85 0.29 -6.32 5.03
CA PHE A 85 -0.52 -6.32 3.82
C PHE A 85 -1.31 -5.02 3.70
N ILE A 86 -1.23 -4.39 2.53
CA ILE A 86 -1.96 -3.17 2.18
C ILE A 86 -2.76 -3.45 0.91
N SER A 87 -4.07 -3.55 1.07
CA SER A 87 -5.00 -3.87 -0.01
C SER A 87 -5.64 -2.60 -0.57
N ALA A 88 -5.92 -2.58 -1.86
CA ALA A 88 -6.66 -1.49 -2.50
C ALA A 88 -8.19 -1.58 -2.32
N ALA A 89 -8.67 -2.60 -1.61
CA ALA A 89 -10.07 -2.74 -1.24
C ALA A 89 -10.21 -3.56 0.04
N PRO A 90 -11.29 -3.36 0.82
CA PRO A 90 -11.56 -4.14 2.03
C PRO A 90 -11.72 -5.64 1.78
N LYS A 91 -12.25 -6.03 0.63
CA LYS A 91 -12.56 -7.43 0.30
C LYS A 91 -11.38 -8.38 0.50
N GLN A 92 -10.22 -8.07 -0.06
CA GLN A 92 -9.05 -8.95 0.01
C GLN A 92 -8.50 -9.05 1.43
N MET A 93 -8.56 -7.96 2.19
CA MET A 93 -8.22 -7.98 3.61
C MET A 93 -9.22 -8.83 4.40
N ASN A 94 -10.52 -8.66 4.15
CA ASN A 94 -11.57 -9.44 4.81
C ASN A 94 -11.41 -10.93 4.55
N GLN A 95 -11.01 -11.33 3.36
CA GLN A 95 -10.80 -12.74 3.01
C GLN A 95 -9.67 -13.42 3.80
N LEU A 96 -8.72 -12.66 4.33
CA LEU A 96 -7.60 -13.16 5.13
C LEU A 96 -7.78 -12.98 6.63
N ASP A 97 -8.79 -12.24 7.05
CA ASP A 97 -9.05 -11.85 8.44
C ASP A 97 -10.14 -12.73 9.05
N ALA A 98 -9.84 -13.38 10.17
CA ALA A 98 -10.83 -14.15 10.91
C ALA A 98 -12.09 -13.33 11.29
N GLN A 99 -11.95 -12.00 11.39
CA GLN A 99 -13.05 -11.08 11.65
C GLN A 99 -13.61 -10.45 10.35
N GLY A 100 -13.23 -10.98 9.20
CA GLY A 100 -13.61 -10.46 7.87
C GLY A 100 -15.07 -10.70 7.45
N GLY A 101 -15.84 -11.40 8.27
CA GLY A 101 -17.26 -11.61 8.02
C GLY A 101 -17.54 -12.57 6.86
N GLU A 102 -18.59 -12.29 6.10
CA GLU A 102 -19.08 -13.16 5.02
C GLU A 102 -18.11 -13.32 3.84
N GLU A 103 -17.17 -12.39 3.68
CA GLU A 103 -16.18 -12.46 2.60
C GLU A 103 -15.07 -13.49 2.89
N ASN A 104 -14.85 -13.84 4.16
CA ASN A 104 -13.91 -14.89 4.55
C ASN A 104 -14.59 -16.27 4.51
N THR A 105 -14.88 -16.76 3.33
CA THR A 105 -15.59 -18.03 3.11
C THR A 105 -14.76 -19.27 3.46
N GLU A 106 -13.43 -19.13 3.51
CA GLU A 106 -12.50 -20.24 3.77
C GLU A 106 -12.05 -20.31 5.24
N GLY A 107 -12.50 -19.37 6.08
CA GLY A 107 -12.14 -19.33 7.50
C GLY A 107 -10.66 -19.06 7.75
N LEU A 108 -10.02 -18.26 6.91
CA LEU A 108 -8.61 -17.92 7.02
C LEU A 108 -8.35 -17.00 8.21
N ASP A 109 -7.17 -17.11 8.80
CA ASP A 109 -6.75 -16.35 9.98
C ASP A 109 -5.28 -15.91 9.85
N PHE A 110 -5.00 -15.06 8.87
CA PHE A 110 -3.66 -14.53 8.61
C PHE A 110 -3.42 -13.15 9.23
N VAL A 111 -4.49 -12.39 9.47
CA VAL A 111 -4.41 -10.98 9.87
C VAL A 111 -4.50 -10.84 11.38
N ASP A 112 -3.59 -10.05 11.97
CA ASP A 112 -3.82 -9.52 13.31
C ASP A 112 -4.87 -8.42 13.22
N SER A 113 -6.13 -8.79 13.46
CA SER A 113 -7.29 -7.91 13.32
C SER A 113 -7.19 -6.64 14.16
N ALA A 114 -6.50 -6.69 15.30
CA ALA A 114 -6.31 -5.53 16.18
C ALA A 114 -5.42 -4.44 15.55
N THR A 115 -4.61 -4.80 14.59
CA THR A 115 -3.71 -3.85 13.87
C THR A 115 -4.36 -3.23 12.65
N ARG A 116 -5.50 -3.76 12.21
CA ARG A 116 -6.16 -3.32 10.98
C ARG A 116 -6.61 -1.87 11.08
N LEU A 117 -6.30 -1.11 10.05
CA LEU A 117 -6.70 0.30 9.94
C LEU A 117 -7.00 0.66 8.48
N ASP A 118 -7.79 1.69 8.29
CA ASP A 118 -8.01 2.31 6.98
C ASP A 118 -6.85 3.28 6.74
N LEU A 119 -5.89 2.87 5.92
CA LEU A 119 -4.64 3.61 5.72
C LEU A 119 -4.89 4.88 4.91
N LEU A 120 -5.64 4.77 3.81
CA LEU A 120 -5.97 5.91 2.95
C LEU A 120 -7.29 5.68 2.19
N GLU A 121 -7.84 6.77 1.73
CA GLU A 121 -8.89 6.81 0.70
C GLU A 121 -8.27 7.21 -0.63
N ASN A 122 -8.79 6.63 -1.71
CA ASN A 122 -8.43 7.00 -3.07
C ASN A 122 -9.70 7.31 -3.87
N LYS A 123 -9.55 7.74 -5.11
CA LYS A 123 -10.67 7.93 -6.04
C LYS A 123 -10.46 7.09 -7.28
N VAL A 124 -11.54 6.49 -7.76
CA VAL A 124 -11.59 5.87 -9.07
C VAL A 124 -11.83 6.96 -10.10
N THR A 125 -10.99 7.01 -11.11
CA THR A 125 -11.01 8.05 -12.13
C THR A 125 -11.10 7.48 -13.53
N LEU A 126 -11.64 8.29 -14.42
CA LEU A 126 -11.59 8.09 -15.86
C LEU A 126 -10.39 8.88 -16.40
N ALA A 127 -9.33 8.17 -16.77
CA ALA A 127 -8.12 8.75 -17.33
C ALA A 127 -8.09 8.63 -18.84
N VAL A 128 -7.52 9.61 -19.50
CA VAL A 128 -7.40 9.66 -20.96
C VAL A 128 -5.95 9.85 -21.36
N PRO A 129 -5.53 9.32 -22.54
CA PRO A 129 -4.20 9.54 -23.07
C PRO A 129 -3.98 11.00 -23.47
N GLU A 130 -2.73 11.35 -23.75
CA GLU A 130 -2.38 12.68 -24.22
C GLU A 130 -3.22 13.07 -25.45
N GLY A 131 -3.73 14.29 -25.44
CA GLY A 131 -4.56 14.83 -26.51
C GLY A 131 -5.99 14.34 -26.50
N ASN A 132 -6.37 13.36 -25.69
CA ASN A 132 -7.74 12.83 -25.57
C ASN A 132 -8.43 12.69 -26.95
N PRO A 133 -7.99 11.78 -27.82
CA PRO A 133 -8.45 11.75 -29.23
C PRO A 133 -9.95 11.54 -29.41
N LYS A 134 -10.61 10.87 -28.44
CA LYS A 134 -12.07 10.64 -28.46
C LYS A 134 -12.87 11.75 -27.80
N GLY A 135 -12.22 12.75 -27.18
CA GLY A 135 -12.90 13.82 -26.49
C GLY A 135 -13.79 13.37 -25.34
N ILE A 136 -13.34 12.36 -24.58
CA ILE A 136 -14.12 11.80 -23.46
C ILE A 136 -13.92 12.68 -22.25
N GLU A 137 -15.01 13.20 -21.69
CA GLU A 137 -14.98 14.15 -20.57
C GLU A 137 -15.70 13.64 -19.32
N THR A 138 -16.65 12.69 -19.47
CA THR A 138 -17.48 12.21 -18.36
C THR A 138 -17.70 10.70 -18.40
N PHE A 139 -18.01 10.11 -17.24
CA PHE A 139 -18.47 8.71 -17.17
C PHE A 139 -19.81 8.51 -17.93
N ASP A 140 -20.71 9.48 -17.93
CA ASP A 140 -21.97 9.40 -18.67
C ASP A 140 -21.67 9.23 -20.17
N GLN A 141 -20.76 10.02 -20.71
CA GLN A 141 -20.31 9.92 -22.10
C GLN A 141 -19.63 8.59 -22.39
N LEU A 142 -18.78 8.10 -21.48
CA LEU A 142 -18.15 6.79 -21.61
C LEU A 142 -19.21 5.68 -21.69
N ALA A 143 -20.25 5.73 -20.85
CA ALA A 143 -21.31 4.73 -20.86
C ALA A 143 -22.03 4.67 -22.21
N GLU A 144 -22.32 5.82 -22.81
CA GLU A 144 -22.91 5.90 -24.16
C GLU A 144 -22.00 5.29 -25.23
N LEU A 145 -20.69 5.62 -25.19
CA LEU A 145 -19.70 5.11 -26.13
C LEU A 145 -19.49 3.58 -26.00
N LEU A 146 -19.52 3.05 -24.80
CA LEU A 146 -19.44 1.61 -24.56
C LEU A 146 -20.66 0.88 -25.14
N GLN A 147 -21.86 1.44 -24.94
CA GLN A 147 -23.09 0.85 -25.48
C GLN A 147 -23.14 0.90 -27.01
N SER A 148 -22.58 1.93 -27.64
CA SER A 148 -22.49 2.05 -29.10
C SER A 148 -21.32 1.26 -29.72
N GLY A 149 -20.37 0.81 -28.91
CA GLY A 149 -19.18 0.09 -29.37
C GLY A 149 -18.07 0.96 -29.97
N ASP A 150 -18.11 2.28 -29.71
CA ASP A 150 -17.21 3.26 -30.33
C ASP A 150 -16.03 3.70 -29.44
N VAL A 151 -15.63 2.86 -28.47
CA VAL A 151 -14.54 3.19 -27.56
C VAL A 151 -13.76 1.95 -27.17
N MET A 152 -12.47 2.13 -26.93
CA MET A 152 -11.60 1.13 -26.28
C MET A 152 -11.28 1.59 -24.88
N LEU A 153 -11.66 0.78 -23.91
CA LEU A 153 -11.46 1.01 -22.48
C LEU A 153 -10.48 0.01 -21.91
N ALA A 154 -9.46 0.48 -21.20
CA ALA A 154 -8.64 -0.36 -20.33
C ALA A 154 -9.21 -0.41 -18.92
N MET A 155 -9.32 -1.61 -18.35
CA MET A 155 -9.76 -1.82 -16.98
C MET A 155 -9.03 -2.98 -16.32
N GLY A 156 -9.01 -3.02 -14.99
CA GLY A 156 -8.53 -4.19 -14.25
C GLY A 156 -9.48 -5.38 -14.47
N ASN A 157 -8.91 -6.59 -14.45
CA ASN A 157 -9.74 -7.79 -14.44
C ASN A 157 -10.48 -7.97 -13.09
N SER A 158 -11.28 -9.01 -12.95
CA SER A 158 -12.11 -9.26 -11.76
C SER A 158 -11.32 -9.51 -10.46
N ASP A 159 -10.04 -9.84 -10.55
CA ASP A 159 -9.16 -10.04 -9.37
C ASP A 159 -8.49 -8.73 -8.91
N VAL A 160 -8.58 -7.68 -9.72
CA VAL A 160 -7.99 -6.38 -9.44
C VAL A 160 -9.03 -5.47 -8.78
N PRO A 161 -8.74 -4.86 -7.60
CA PRO A 161 -9.71 -3.99 -6.93
C PRO A 161 -10.28 -2.87 -7.82
N VAL A 162 -9.46 -2.20 -8.62
CA VAL A 162 -9.96 -1.18 -9.55
C VAL A 162 -10.88 -1.77 -10.62
N GLY A 163 -10.67 -3.04 -11.01
CA GLY A 163 -11.58 -3.77 -11.88
C GLY A 163 -12.92 -4.03 -11.21
N GLN A 164 -12.93 -4.36 -9.94
CA GLN A 164 -14.15 -4.56 -9.15
C GLN A 164 -14.93 -3.25 -8.96
N TYR A 165 -14.26 -2.14 -8.74
CA TYR A 165 -14.89 -0.81 -8.73
C TYR A 165 -15.46 -0.45 -10.11
N THR A 166 -14.76 -0.80 -11.18
CA THR A 166 -15.24 -0.60 -12.56
C THR A 166 -16.52 -1.39 -12.82
N GLN A 167 -16.59 -2.62 -12.33
CA GLN A 167 -17.82 -3.44 -12.43
C GLN A 167 -19.00 -2.81 -11.67
N LYS A 168 -18.74 -2.16 -10.52
CA LYS A 168 -19.77 -1.41 -9.81
C LYS A 168 -20.23 -0.19 -10.62
N ILE A 169 -19.32 0.50 -11.29
CA ILE A 169 -19.67 1.59 -12.20
C ILE A 169 -20.54 1.09 -13.35
N PHE A 170 -20.19 -0.04 -13.95
CA PHE A 170 -21.05 -0.66 -14.99
C PHE A 170 -22.44 -0.98 -14.46
N ALA A 171 -22.55 -1.56 -13.26
CA ALA A 171 -23.84 -1.82 -12.63
C ALA A 171 -24.66 -0.54 -12.41
N TYR A 172 -24.02 0.54 -11.99
CA TYR A 172 -24.66 1.84 -11.83
C TYR A 172 -25.28 2.36 -13.14
N TYR A 173 -24.59 2.17 -14.28
CA TYR A 173 -25.07 2.55 -15.60
C TYR A 173 -25.95 1.49 -16.30
N GLY A 174 -26.16 0.32 -15.67
CA GLY A 174 -26.89 -0.79 -16.29
C GLY A 174 -26.18 -1.41 -17.49
N ILE A 175 -24.84 -1.37 -17.50
CA ILE A 175 -24.00 -1.93 -18.56
C ILE A 175 -23.70 -3.40 -18.23
N ASP A 176 -23.97 -4.29 -19.19
CA ASP A 176 -23.52 -5.68 -19.16
C ASP A 176 -22.08 -5.77 -19.72
N GLU A 177 -21.12 -6.11 -18.87
CA GLU A 177 -19.71 -6.24 -19.24
C GLU A 177 -19.49 -7.24 -20.38
N ALA A 178 -20.23 -8.35 -20.37
CA ALA A 178 -20.14 -9.35 -21.44
C ALA A 178 -20.58 -8.81 -22.80
N ALA A 179 -21.59 -7.92 -22.80
CA ALA A 179 -22.10 -7.32 -24.04
C ALA A 179 -21.12 -6.30 -24.65
N ILE A 180 -20.23 -5.71 -23.84
CA ILE A 180 -19.24 -4.73 -24.29
C ILE A 180 -17.81 -5.28 -24.32
N ALA A 181 -17.64 -6.61 -24.27
CA ALA A 181 -16.33 -7.24 -24.21
C ALA A 181 -15.38 -6.83 -25.36
N GLY A 182 -15.92 -6.53 -26.55
CA GLY A 182 -15.14 -6.02 -27.67
C GLY A 182 -14.55 -4.63 -27.49
N CYS A 183 -15.03 -3.86 -26.50
CA CYS A 183 -14.53 -2.53 -26.14
C CYS A 183 -13.51 -2.55 -25.02
N ILE A 184 -13.25 -3.71 -24.39
CA ILE A 184 -12.46 -3.79 -23.16
C ILE A 184 -11.12 -4.47 -23.42
N THR A 185 -10.07 -3.88 -22.84
CA THR A 185 -8.76 -4.49 -22.66
C THR A 185 -8.52 -4.61 -21.15
N TYR A 186 -8.18 -5.82 -20.69
CA TYR A 186 -7.97 -6.09 -19.28
C TYR A 186 -6.49 -5.99 -18.90
N GLY A 187 -6.23 -5.47 -17.69
CA GLY A 187 -4.95 -5.55 -17.03
C GLY A 187 -5.00 -6.48 -15.82
N SER A 188 -3.91 -7.15 -15.51
CA SER A 188 -3.78 -8.03 -14.34
C SER A 188 -3.47 -7.26 -13.04
N ASN A 189 -3.14 -5.98 -13.16
CA ASN A 189 -2.99 -5.01 -12.07
C ASN A 189 -3.23 -3.59 -12.60
N VAL A 190 -3.35 -2.62 -11.69
CA VAL A 190 -3.64 -1.23 -12.09
C VAL A 190 -2.49 -0.59 -12.87
N LYS A 191 -1.25 -1.03 -12.68
CA LYS A 191 -0.09 -0.51 -13.44
C LYS A 191 -0.19 -0.86 -14.92
N GLU A 192 -0.62 -2.06 -15.25
CA GLU A 192 -0.85 -2.46 -16.66
C GLU A 192 -1.95 -1.62 -17.30
N VAL A 193 -3.05 -1.36 -16.58
CA VAL A 193 -4.12 -0.49 -17.06
C VAL A 193 -3.60 0.92 -17.33
N THR A 194 -2.86 1.49 -16.39
CA THR A 194 -2.25 2.82 -16.50
C THR A 194 -1.32 2.91 -17.70
N THR A 195 -0.49 1.89 -17.91
CA THR A 195 0.45 1.81 -19.04
C THR A 195 -0.29 1.82 -20.37
N GLN A 196 -1.37 1.07 -20.50
CA GLN A 196 -2.17 1.03 -21.74
C GLN A 196 -2.73 2.42 -22.10
N VAL A 197 -3.18 3.19 -21.08
CA VAL A 197 -3.63 4.57 -21.29
C VAL A 197 -2.46 5.48 -21.68
N SER A 198 -1.35 5.40 -20.96
CA SER A 198 -0.16 6.23 -21.19
C SER A 198 0.42 6.05 -22.58
N GLU A 199 0.42 4.83 -23.10
CA GLU A 199 0.92 4.49 -24.41
C GLU A 199 -0.08 4.79 -25.56
N GLY A 200 -1.30 5.23 -25.22
CA GLY A 200 -2.35 5.47 -26.20
C GLY A 200 -2.87 4.21 -26.89
N ALA A 201 -2.68 3.04 -26.28
CA ALA A 201 -3.19 1.77 -26.79
C ALA A 201 -4.71 1.66 -26.71
N VAL A 202 -5.33 2.48 -25.87
CA VAL A 202 -6.78 2.58 -25.65
C VAL A 202 -7.21 4.05 -25.65
N ASP A 203 -8.50 4.30 -25.71
CA ASP A 203 -9.07 5.65 -25.73
C ASP A 203 -9.21 6.24 -24.32
N CYS A 204 -9.35 5.38 -23.32
CA CYS A 204 -9.45 5.75 -21.92
C CYS A 204 -9.18 4.54 -21.03
N GLY A 205 -9.04 4.79 -19.73
CA GLY A 205 -8.91 3.74 -18.71
C GLY A 205 -9.51 4.16 -17.39
N ILE A 206 -9.91 3.18 -16.60
CA ILE A 206 -10.39 3.40 -15.24
C ILE A 206 -9.30 2.96 -14.27
N ILE A 207 -8.72 3.94 -13.58
CA ILE A 207 -7.59 3.81 -12.66
C ILE A 207 -7.83 4.68 -11.42
N TYR A 208 -6.93 4.58 -10.43
CA TYR A 208 -7.00 5.48 -9.28
C TYR A 208 -6.39 6.85 -9.58
N ALA A 209 -6.83 7.86 -8.84
CA ALA A 209 -6.29 9.21 -8.95
C ALA A 209 -4.76 9.25 -8.74
N THR A 210 -4.24 8.43 -7.84
CA THR A 210 -2.79 8.29 -7.58
C THR A 210 -2.04 7.77 -8.79
N ASP A 211 -2.58 6.80 -9.52
CA ASP A 211 -1.97 6.27 -10.73
C ASP A 211 -1.95 7.31 -11.85
N ALA A 212 -3.04 8.02 -12.03
CA ALA A 212 -3.13 9.10 -13.02
C ALA A 212 -2.12 10.21 -12.72
N CYS A 213 -1.99 10.60 -11.46
CA CYS A 213 -1.02 11.60 -11.01
C CYS A 213 0.42 11.14 -11.29
N SER A 214 0.79 9.93 -10.85
CA SER A 214 2.15 9.39 -11.05
C SER A 214 2.51 9.24 -12.53
N ALA A 215 1.56 8.89 -13.38
CA ALA A 215 1.78 8.74 -14.82
C ALA A 215 1.65 10.06 -15.62
N GLY A 216 1.27 11.16 -14.95
CA GLY A 216 1.05 12.46 -15.62
C GLY A 216 -0.13 12.44 -16.58
N LEU A 217 -1.12 11.58 -16.35
CA LEU A 217 -2.31 11.46 -17.19
C LEU A 217 -3.37 12.50 -16.80
N THR A 218 -4.14 12.91 -17.80
CA THR A 218 -5.31 13.75 -17.57
C THR A 218 -6.46 12.91 -17.02
N VAL A 219 -7.02 13.34 -15.91
CA VAL A 219 -8.26 12.82 -15.36
C VAL A 219 -9.43 13.58 -15.99
N ALA A 220 -10.25 12.88 -16.76
CA ALA A 220 -11.43 13.46 -17.39
C ALA A 220 -12.59 13.58 -16.39
N ASP A 221 -12.78 12.56 -15.53
CA ASP A 221 -13.85 12.51 -14.55
C ASP A 221 -13.46 11.63 -13.36
N SER A 222 -14.15 11.81 -12.24
CA SER A 222 -14.00 11.00 -11.03
C SER A 222 -15.31 10.32 -10.67
N ALA A 223 -15.26 9.04 -10.33
CA ALA A 223 -16.44 8.32 -9.88
C ALA A 223 -16.93 8.86 -8.52
N THR A 224 -18.23 8.93 -8.36
CA THR A 224 -18.88 9.30 -7.10
C THR A 224 -19.02 8.07 -6.20
N ALA A 225 -19.24 8.30 -4.89
CA ALA A 225 -19.53 7.21 -3.95
C ALA A 225 -20.81 6.44 -4.33
N GLU A 226 -21.78 7.08 -4.98
CA GLU A 226 -22.98 6.42 -5.49
C GLU A 226 -22.67 5.44 -6.62
N MET A 227 -21.67 5.74 -7.45
CA MET A 227 -21.26 4.88 -8.58
C MET A 227 -20.54 3.63 -8.15
N CYS A 228 -19.62 3.71 -7.20
CA CYS A 228 -18.76 2.57 -6.83
C CYS A 228 -18.44 2.45 -5.33
N GLY A 229 -19.05 3.28 -4.47
CA GLY A 229 -18.74 3.34 -3.05
C GLY A 229 -17.43 4.09 -2.77
N GLN A 230 -17.04 4.11 -1.50
CA GLN A 230 -15.75 4.68 -1.07
C GLN A 230 -14.62 3.70 -1.39
N VAL A 231 -13.49 4.24 -1.82
CA VAL A 231 -12.27 3.47 -2.10
C VAL A 231 -11.34 3.56 -0.90
N ILE A 232 -11.40 2.55 -0.05
CA ILE A 232 -10.61 2.44 1.18
C ILE A 232 -9.50 1.43 0.97
N TYR A 233 -8.28 1.80 1.36
CA TYR A 233 -7.12 0.92 1.40
C TYR A 233 -6.86 0.49 2.83
N PRO A 234 -7.33 -0.69 3.26
CA PRO A 234 -6.99 -1.20 4.57
C PRO A 234 -5.56 -1.72 4.58
N ALA A 235 -4.92 -1.57 5.73
CA ALA A 235 -3.62 -2.13 6.03
C ALA A 235 -3.67 -2.88 7.34
N ALA A 236 -2.89 -3.92 7.47
CA ALA A 236 -2.78 -4.70 8.69
C ALA A 236 -1.43 -5.42 8.80
N VAL A 237 -1.05 -5.74 10.01
CA VAL A 237 0.04 -6.67 10.31
C VAL A 237 -0.49 -8.10 10.17
N LEU A 238 0.31 -8.98 9.55
CA LEU A 238 0.02 -10.39 9.50
C LEU A 238 0.64 -11.10 10.71
N LYS A 239 -0.01 -12.16 11.16
CA LYS A 239 0.47 -13.01 12.26
C LYS A 239 1.80 -13.67 11.91
N GLY A 240 2.76 -13.60 12.80
CA GLY A 240 4.10 -14.17 12.61
C GLY A 240 5.05 -13.79 13.73
N ASP A 241 6.33 -13.95 13.49
CA ASP A 241 7.39 -13.73 14.48
C ASP A 241 7.97 -12.30 14.46
N LYS A 242 7.53 -11.44 13.53
CA LYS A 242 7.99 -10.05 13.36
C LYS A 242 6.90 -9.01 13.60
N GLU A 243 5.87 -9.36 14.36
CA GLU A 243 4.70 -8.49 14.54
C GLU A 243 5.06 -7.13 15.18
N ASP A 244 5.98 -7.08 16.15
CA ASP A 244 6.36 -5.81 16.79
C ASP A 244 7.03 -4.85 15.79
N ALA A 245 7.96 -5.34 14.98
CA ALA A 245 8.63 -4.55 13.96
C ALA A 245 7.65 -4.12 12.84
N ALA A 246 6.74 -5.02 12.46
CA ALA A 246 5.69 -4.74 11.48
C ALA A 246 4.70 -3.68 12.00
N ARG A 247 4.31 -3.74 13.26
CA ARG A 247 3.46 -2.72 13.90
C ARG A 247 4.13 -1.34 13.92
N ALA A 248 5.43 -1.29 14.20
CA ALA A 248 6.19 -0.04 14.18
C ALA A 248 6.18 0.60 12.78
N PHE A 249 6.39 -0.20 11.74
CA PHE A 249 6.32 0.28 10.37
C PHE A 249 4.90 0.74 9.97
N LEU A 250 3.89 -0.04 10.30
CA LEU A 250 2.50 0.33 10.01
C LEU A 250 2.09 1.62 10.75
N ALA A 251 2.55 1.81 11.99
CA ALA A 251 2.33 3.05 12.74
C ALA A 251 3.00 4.27 12.09
N TYR A 252 4.15 4.07 11.44
CA TYR A 252 4.84 5.14 10.71
C TYR A 252 4.08 5.56 9.44
N LEU A 253 3.40 4.63 8.77
CA LEU A 253 2.62 4.92 7.55
C LEU A 253 1.32 5.69 7.84
N ARG A 254 0.89 5.73 9.08
CA ARG A 254 -0.36 6.38 9.55
C ARG A 254 -0.17 7.89 9.76
#